data_e3fd3ea71f48b5441bb9366b1acb0413
#
_entry.id   e3fd3ea71f48b5441bb9366b1acb0413
#
_cell.length_a   1.000
_cell.length_b   1.000
_cell.length_c   1.000
_cell.angle_alpha   90.00
_cell.angle_beta   90.00
_cell.angle_gamma   90.00
#
_symmetry.space_group_name_H-M   'P 1'
#
loop_
_entity.id
_entity.type
_entity.pdbx_description
1 polymer ?
#
loop_
_entity_poly.entity_id
_entity_poly.type
_entity_poly.pdbx_seq_one_letter_code
_entity_poly.pdbx_strand_id
1 'polypeptide(L)'
;MDAPGQHPRIVVGVDGSDASIAALRTAGALAGPLGATVEAWACWDVPPGYGLYLVVGIEGFEYAAKQSLEQALADAFGKELPAFVHPRLVRGKASEQLIEGSRNASLLIVGRRGHGSLVLGSVSSACVSHAHCPVLVVHAPDEATHVKATTGSKSG
;
A
#
# COMPACT_ATOMS: atom_id res chain seq x y z
N MET A 1 -8.40 -22.41 3.97
CA MET A 1 -8.24 -23.16 2.71
C MET A 1 -9.02 -22.47 1.61
N ASP A 2 -8.36 -22.20 0.49
CA ASP A 2 -9.02 -21.52 -0.61
C ASP A 2 -9.98 -22.44 -1.34
N ALA A 3 -11.08 -21.86 -1.84
CA ALA A 3 -12.00 -22.62 -2.67
C ALA A 3 -11.32 -22.99 -3.99
N PRO A 4 -11.72 -24.13 -4.59
CA PRO A 4 -11.17 -24.50 -5.89
C PRO A 4 -11.33 -23.37 -6.92
N GLY A 5 -10.27 -23.04 -7.63
CA GLY A 5 -10.27 -21.98 -8.63
C GLY A 5 -9.99 -20.59 -8.11
N GLN A 6 -9.91 -20.41 -6.79
CA GLN A 6 -9.51 -19.14 -6.21
C GLN A 6 -7.99 -19.06 -6.10
N HIS A 7 -7.44 -17.95 -6.53
CA HIS A 7 -6.01 -17.69 -6.39
C HIS A 7 -5.76 -16.84 -5.16
N PRO A 8 -4.63 -17.05 -4.46
CA PRO A 8 -4.25 -16.16 -3.37
C PRO A 8 -4.16 -14.72 -3.86
N ARG A 9 -4.60 -13.79 -3.02
CA ARG A 9 -4.55 -12.37 -3.32
C ARG A 9 -3.81 -11.64 -2.21
N ILE A 10 -2.90 -10.77 -2.62
CA ILE A 10 -2.24 -9.83 -1.72
C ILE A 10 -2.84 -8.46 -1.97
N VAL A 11 -3.39 -7.84 -0.94
CA VAL A 11 -3.90 -6.47 -1.02
C VAL A 11 -2.86 -5.54 -0.40
N VAL A 12 -2.51 -4.47 -1.09
CA VAL A 12 -1.54 -3.49 -0.63
C VAL A 12 -2.22 -2.13 -0.53
N GLY A 13 -2.13 -1.49 0.63
CA GLY A 13 -2.58 -0.12 0.78
C GLY A 13 -1.54 0.85 0.26
N VAL A 14 -1.94 1.71 -0.67
CA VAL A 14 -1.04 2.67 -1.33
C VAL A 14 -1.51 4.09 -1.06
N ASP A 15 -0.66 4.89 -0.45
CA ASP A 15 -0.95 6.31 -0.17
C ASP A 15 0.10 7.25 -0.76
N GLY A 16 0.99 6.73 -1.60
CA GLY A 16 2.05 7.51 -2.23
C GLY A 16 3.30 7.71 -1.37
N SER A 17 3.27 7.27 -0.12
CA SER A 17 4.44 7.38 0.76
C SER A 17 5.53 6.39 0.38
N ASP A 18 6.76 6.67 0.80
CA ASP A 18 7.88 5.74 0.59
C ASP A 18 7.61 4.38 1.23
N ALA A 19 6.94 4.36 2.36
CA ALA A 19 6.57 3.11 3.02
C ALA A 19 5.59 2.30 2.17
N SER A 20 4.62 2.94 1.51
CA SER A 20 3.70 2.21 0.63
C SER A 20 4.38 1.72 -0.64
N ILE A 21 5.38 2.45 -1.14
CA ILE A 21 6.19 1.99 -2.27
C ILE A 21 6.99 0.74 -1.86
N ALA A 22 7.58 0.76 -0.66
CA ALA A 22 8.28 -0.40 -0.12
C ALA A 22 7.32 -1.59 0.05
N ALA A 23 6.08 -1.31 0.48
CA ALA A 23 5.05 -2.34 0.59
C ALA A 23 4.72 -2.97 -0.76
N LEU A 24 4.63 -2.16 -1.82
CA LEU A 24 4.42 -2.67 -3.17
C LEU A 24 5.57 -3.56 -3.63
N ARG A 25 6.81 -3.17 -3.37
CA ARG A 25 7.97 -3.98 -3.72
C ARG A 25 7.97 -5.32 -2.97
N THR A 26 7.60 -5.28 -1.70
CA THR A 26 7.48 -6.50 -0.88
C THR A 26 6.40 -7.42 -1.45
N ALA A 27 5.26 -6.86 -1.82
CA ALA A 27 4.18 -7.64 -2.43
C ALA A 27 4.65 -8.30 -3.74
N GLY A 28 5.37 -7.54 -4.56
CA GLY A 28 5.92 -8.07 -5.81
C GLY A 28 6.86 -9.24 -5.59
N ALA A 29 7.69 -9.16 -4.54
CA ALA A 29 8.62 -10.24 -4.19
C ALA A 29 7.90 -11.48 -3.66
N LEU A 30 6.80 -11.29 -2.96
CA LEU A 30 6.04 -12.42 -2.36
C LEU A 30 5.07 -13.06 -3.34
N ALA A 31 4.66 -12.36 -4.37
CA ALA A 31 3.61 -12.84 -5.29
C ALA A 31 3.99 -14.15 -5.96
N GLY A 32 5.22 -14.26 -6.49
CA GLY A 32 5.68 -15.48 -7.14
C GLY A 32 5.68 -16.69 -6.21
N PRO A 33 6.42 -16.64 -5.09
CA PRO A 33 6.46 -17.76 -4.14
C PRO A 33 5.09 -18.17 -3.61
N LEU A 34 4.16 -17.22 -3.47
CA LEU A 34 2.82 -17.53 -2.97
C LEU A 34 1.82 -17.89 -4.07
N GLY A 35 2.21 -17.78 -5.34
CA GLY A 35 1.28 -17.97 -6.44
C GLY A 35 0.13 -16.96 -6.40
N ALA A 36 0.40 -15.74 -5.97
CA ALA A 36 -0.62 -14.73 -5.69
C ALA A 36 -0.64 -13.63 -6.73
N THR A 37 -1.82 -13.00 -6.87
CA THR A 37 -1.92 -11.71 -7.54
C THR A 37 -1.81 -10.61 -6.50
N VAL A 38 -1.47 -9.40 -6.95
CA VAL A 38 -1.34 -8.22 -6.10
C VAL A 38 -2.38 -7.19 -6.52
N GLU A 39 -3.15 -6.71 -5.57
CA GLU A 39 -4.06 -5.58 -5.80
C GLU A 39 -3.53 -4.38 -5.04
N ALA A 40 -3.19 -3.33 -5.78
CA ALA A 40 -2.69 -2.08 -5.21
C ALA A 40 -3.87 -1.13 -5.03
N TRP A 41 -4.28 -0.92 -3.79
CA TRP A 41 -5.48 -0.13 -3.46
C TRP A 41 -5.09 1.26 -3.01
N ALA A 42 -5.51 2.28 -3.77
CA ALA A 42 -5.42 3.66 -3.34
C ALA A 42 -6.81 4.09 -2.88
N CYS A 43 -6.96 4.28 -1.59
CA CYS A 43 -8.21 4.73 -1.00
C CYS A 43 -8.23 6.25 -0.96
N TRP A 44 -9.33 6.85 -1.39
CA TRP A 44 -9.47 8.29 -1.45
C TRP A 44 -10.85 8.70 -0.98
N ASP A 45 -10.96 9.92 -0.47
CA ASP A 45 -12.23 10.46 -0.05
C ASP A 45 -12.16 11.98 -0.08
N VAL A 46 -13.33 12.60 0.04
CA VAL A 46 -13.42 14.05 0.12
C VAL A 46 -13.32 14.45 1.58
N PRO A 47 -12.32 15.29 1.95
CA PRO A 47 -12.19 15.69 3.36
C PRO A 47 -13.44 16.41 3.87
N PRO A 48 -13.75 16.29 5.18
CA PRO A 48 -14.86 17.04 5.78
C PRO A 48 -14.67 18.55 5.59
N GLY A 49 -15.75 19.26 5.37
CA GLY A 49 -15.71 20.71 5.17
C GLY A 49 -15.72 21.16 3.74
N TYR A 50 -15.61 20.26 2.79
CA TYR A 50 -15.64 20.57 1.37
C TYR A 50 -17.04 20.47 0.75
N GLY A 51 -18.10 20.41 1.56
CA GLY A 51 -19.44 20.16 1.09
C GLY A 51 -19.94 21.09 -0.04
N LEU A 52 -19.64 22.40 0.05
CA LEU A 52 -20.04 23.36 -0.98
C LEU A 52 -19.23 23.23 -2.26
N TYR A 53 -18.08 22.58 -2.19
CA TYR A 53 -17.18 22.42 -3.33
C TYR A 53 -17.22 21.03 -3.93
N LEU A 54 -18.12 20.18 -3.44
CA LEU A 54 -18.20 18.78 -3.88
C LEU A 54 -18.41 18.64 -5.38
N VAL A 55 -19.21 19.53 -5.97
CA VAL A 55 -19.52 19.45 -7.40
C VAL A 55 -18.27 19.68 -8.25
N VAL A 56 -17.33 20.49 -7.75
CA VAL A 56 -16.11 20.83 -8.48
C VAL A 56 -14.93 19.97 -8.02
N GLY A 57 -14.96 19.50 -6.78
CA GLY A 57 -13.83 18.89 -6.11
C GLY A 57 -13.70 17.39 -6.16
N ILE A 58 -14.82 16.65 -6.30
CA ILE A 58 -14.79 15.18 -6.25
C ILE A 58 -13.85 14.60 -7.30
N GLU A 59 -13.97 15.03 -8.53
CA GLU A 59 -13.13 14.54 -9.62
C GLU A 59 -11.66 14.87 -9.39
N GLY A 60 -11.39 16.02 -8.77
CA GLY A 60 -10.02 16.42 -8.44
C GLY A 60 -9.37 15.52 -7.40
N PHE A 61 -10.12 15.11 -6.37
CA PHE A 61 -9.62 14.19 -5.36
C PHE A 61 -9.36 12.81 -5.94
N GLU A 62 -10.28 12.32 -6.77
CA GLU A 62 -10.10 11.04 -7.44
C GLU A 62 -8.89 11.07 -8.39
N TYR A 63 -8.77 12.13 -9.17
CA TYR A 63 -7.66 12.30 -10.10
C TYR A 63 -6.32 12.32 -9.36
N ALA A 64 -6.23 13.05 -8.25
CA ALA A 64 -5.02 13.10 -7.44
C ALA A 64 -4.65 11.72 -6.89
N ALA A 65 -5.63 10.95 -6.44
CA ALA A 65 -5.40 9.59 -5.96
C ALA A 65 -4.91 8.68 -7.08
N LYS A 66 -5.48 8.82 -8.27
CA LYS A 66 -5.05 8.04 -9.43
C LYS A 66 -3.61 8.35 -9.81
N GLN A 67 -3.24 9.65 -9.84
CA GLN A 67 -1.87 10.07 -10.14
C GLN A 67 -0.89 9.53 -9.09
N SER A 68 -1.26 9.62 -7.84
CA SER A 68 -0.43 9.11 -6.74
C SER A 68 -0.22 7.60 -6.85
N LEU A 69 -1.27 6.87 -7.18
CA LEU A 69 -1.19 5.41 -7.36
C LEU A 69 -0.29 5.05 -8.54
N GLU A 70 -0.47 5.71 -9.68
CA GLU A 70 0.35 5.47 -10.87
C GLU A 70 1.82 5.76 -10.61
N GLN A 71 2.11 6.85 -9.90
CA GLN A 71 3.48 7.20 -9.55
C GLN A 71 4.10 6.17 -8.61
N ALA A 72 3.36 5.74 -7.60
CA ALA A 72 3.84 4.72 -6.67
C ALA A 72 4.13 3.39 -7.38
N LEU A 73 3.28 3.00 -8.31
CA LEU A 73 3.49 1.78 -9.08
C LEU A 73 4.71 1.90 -9.99
N ALA A 74 4.93 3.06 -10.61
CA ALA A 74 6.12 3.30 -11.42
C ALA A 74 7.38 3.26 -10.56
N ASP A 75 7.34 3.86 -9.38
CA ASP A 75 8.47 3.85 -8.46
C ASP A 75 8.79 2.43 -7.95
N ALA A 76 7.76 1.62 -7.75
CA ALA A 76 7.95 0.26 -7.24
C ALA A 76 8.36 -0.74 -8.33
N PHE A 77 7.77 -0.66 -9.51
CA PHE A 77 7.90 -1.68 -10.55
C PHE A 77 8.50 -1.21 -11.87
N GLY A 78 8.73 0.09 -12.03
CA GLY A 78 9.25 0.64 -13.28
C GLY A 78 8.15 0.96 -14.28
N LYS A 79 8.54 1.16 -15.54
CA LYS A 79 7.61 1.61 -16.58
C LYS A 79 6.54 0.59 -16.93
N GLU A 80 6.88 -0.67 -16.87
CA GLU A 80 5.95 -1.74 -17.22
C GLU A 80 5.43 -2.40 -15.96
N LEU A 81 4.13 -2.29 -15.73
CA LEU A 81 3.49 -2.91 -14.59
C LEU A 81 3.43 -4.43 -14.82
N PRO A 82 3.91 -5.23 -13.85
CA PRO A 82 3.79 -6.68 -13.98
C PRO A 82 2.34 -7.11 -14.16
N ALA A 83 2.12 -8.15 -14.96
CA ALA A 83 0.77 -8.62 -15.26
C ALA A 83 -0.02 -9.07 -14.04
N PHE A 84 0.68 -9.50 -12.98
CA PHE A 84 0.03 -9.95 -11.74
C PHE A 84 -0.34 -8.81 -10.79
N VAL A 85 -0.01 -7.55 -11.12
CA VAL A 85 -0.34 -6.38 -10.30
C VAL A 85 -1.52 -5.64 -10.89
N HIS A 86 -2.57 -5.45 -10.08
CA HIS A 86 -3.81 -4.82 -10.50
C HIS A 86 -4.07 -3.56 -9.66
N PRO A 87 -3.98 -2.36 -10.25
CA PRO A 87 -4.29 -1.13 -9.53
C PRO A 87 -5.77 -0.99 -9.27
N ARG A 88 -6.14 -0.40 -8.14
CA ARG A 88 -7.52 -0.18 -7.80
C ARG A 88 -7.70 1.12 -7.02
N LEU A 89 -8.61 1.97 -7.49
CA LEU A 89 -9.04 3.17 -6.75
C LEU A 89 -10.30 2.81 -5.98
N VAL A 90 -10.29 3.09 -4.68
CA VAL A 90 -11.42 2.76 -3.81
C VAL A 90 -11.82 4.02 -3.05
N ARG A 91 -13.08 4.44 -3.19
CA ARG A 91 -13.57 5.57 -2.44
C ARG A 91 -13.95 5.14 -1.03
N GLY A 92 -13.42 5.85 -0.06
CA GLY A 92 -13.70 5.61 1.34
C GLY A 92 -12.46 5.75 2.21
N LYS A 93 -12.67 5.66 3.51
CA LYS A 93 -11.57 5.76 4.47
C LYS A 93 -10.65 4.55 4.35
N ALA A 94 -9.35 4.79 4.22
CA ALA A 94 -8.38 3.72 3.96
C ALA A 94 -8.47 2.57 4.96
N SER A 95 -8.52 2.87 6.25
CA SER A 95 -8.59 1.83 7.27
C SER A 95 -9.81 0.94 7.10
N GLU A 96 -10.97 1.54 6.84
CA GLU A 96 -12.21 0.78 6.67
C GLU A 96 -12.19 -0.07 5.41
N GLN A 97 -11.72 0.52 4.30
CA GLN A 97 -11.72 -0.18 3.01
C GLN A 97 -10.73 -1.33 2.99
N LEU A 98 -9.55 -1.13 3.56
CA LEU A 98 -8.53 -2.18 3.62
C LEU A 98 -8.95 -3.33 4.52
N ILE A 99 -9.57 -3.02 5.67
CA ILE A 99 -10.10 -4.06 6.57
C ILE A 99 -11.17 -4.87 5.84
N GLU A 100 -12.10 -4.20 5.15
CA GLU A 100 -13.12 -4.91 4.40
C GLU A 100 -12.52 -5.74 3.27
N GLY A 101 -11.54 -5.18 2.55
CA GLY A 101 -10.84 -5.90 1.48
C GLY A 101 -10.06 -7.12 1.98
N SER A 102 -9.66 -7.11 3.24
CA SER A 102 -8.91 -8.22 3.81
C SER A 102 -9.74 -9.50 3.96
N ARG A 103 -11.07 -9.39 3.91
CA ARG A 103 -11.95 -10.57 4.01
C ARG A 103 -11.69 -11.60 2.92
N ASN A 104 -11.30 -11.14 1.74
CA ASN A 104 -11.06 -12.02 0.59
C ASN A 104 -9.59 -12.02 0.17
N ALA A 105 -8.70 -11.56 1.03
CA ALA A 105 -7.27 -11.52 0.77
C ALA A 105 -6.56 -12.61 1.57
N SER A 106 -5.46 -13.10 1.03
CA SER A 106 -4.57 -14.02 1.73
C SER A 106 -3.57 -13.27 2.60
N LEU A 107 -3.28 -12.03 2.24
CA LEU A 107 -2.33 -11.18 2.94
C LEU A 107 -2.66 -9.73 2.66
N LEU A 108 -2.59 -8.90 3.69
CA LEU A 108 -2.71 -7.45 3.57
C LEU A 108 -1.36 -6.83 3.92
N ILE A 109 -0.82 -6.01 3.03
CA ILE A 109 0.45 -5.33 3.27
C ILE A 109 0.21 -3.83 3.34
N VAL A 110 0.69 -3.20 4.39
CA VAL A 110 0.59 -1.76 4.58
C VAL A 110 1.95 -1.19 4.98
N GLY A 111 2.21 0.04 4.57
CA GLY A 111 3.42 0.72 4.96
C GLY A 111 3.27 1.36 6.32
N ARG A 112 4.37 1.43 7.04
CA ARG A 112 4.43 2.17 8.30
C ARG A 112 5.01 3.54 8.03
N ARG A 113 4.25 4.58 8.39
CA ARG A 113 4.73 5.95 8.27
C ARG A 113 5.59 6.33 9.46
N GLY A 114 6.47 7.30 9.25
CA GLY A 114 7.27 7.89 10.31
C GLY A 114 8.66 7.32 10.42
N HIS A 115 9.59 8.16 10.87
CA HIS A 115 10.99 7.81 11.04
C HIS A 115 11.24 7.49 12.51
N GLY A 116 11.74 6.28 12.75
CA GLY A 116 12.14 5.89 14.09
C GLY A 116 11.07 5.80 15.14
N SER A 117 9.80 5.92 14.76
CA SER A 117 8.70 5.79 15.69
C SER A 117 8.37 4.33 15.95
N LEU A 118 8.16 3.99 17.20
CA LEU A 118 7.70 2.66 17.58
C LEU A 118 6.17 2.53 17.47
N VAL A 119 5.49 3.65 17.20
CA VAL A 119 4.04 3.68 17.13
C VAL A 119 3.59 3.52 15.69
N LEU A 120 2.65 2.60 15.43
CA LEU A 120 2.05 2.43 14.13
C LEU A 120 1.15 3.63 13.82
N GLY A 121 1.04 4.00 12.54
CA GLY A 121 0.10 5.00 12.11
C GLY A 121 -1.34 4.51 12.25
N SER A 122 -2.30 5.42 12.08
CA SER A 122 -3.72 5.10 12.28
C SER A 122 -4.21 3.98 11.37
N VAL A 123 -3.80 3.99 10.09
CA VAL A 123 -4.22 2.97 9.13
C VAL A 123 -3.60 1.62 9.45
N SER A 124 -2.27 1.58 9.63
CA SER A 124 -1.59 0.32 9.91
C SER A 124 -2.04 -0.27 11.25
N SER A 125 -2.25 0.57 12.26
CA SER A 125 -2.74 0.13 13.56
C SER A 125 -4.13 -0.49 13.47
N ALA A 126 -5.04 0.15 12.74
CA ALA A 126 -6.39 -0.37 12.53
C ALA A 126 -6.37 -1.70 11.77
N CYS A 127 -5.54 -1.79 10.73
CA CYS A 127 -5.42 -3.01 9.95
C CYS A 127 -4.88 -4.17 10.79
N VAL A 128 -3.84 -3.92 11.59
CA VAL A 128 -3.28 -4.95 12.47
C VAL A 128 -4.33 -5.45 13.46
N SER A 129 -5.14 -4.53 13.99
CA SER A 129 -6.14 -4.88 15.01
C SER A 129 -7.38 -5.56 14.45
N HIS A 130 -7.79 -5.22 13.25
CA HIS A 130 -9.13 -5.61 12.76
C HIS A 130 -9.16 -6.35 11.43
N ALA A 131 -8.05 -6.53 10.74
CA ALA A 131 -8.07 -7.24 9.45
C ALA A 131 -8.50 -8.70 9.62
N HIS A 132 -9.05 -9.25 8.55
CA HIS A 132 -9.55 -10.63 8.51
C HIS A 132 -8.55 -11.61 7.91
N CYS A 133 -7.33 -11.15 7.64
CA CYS A 133 -6.23 -11.96 7.13
C CYS A 133 -4.93 -11.49 7.80
N PRO A 134 -3.83 -12.22 7.62
CA PRO A 134 -2.52 -11.77 8.13
C PRO A 134 -2.15 -10.40 7.55
N VAL A 135 -1.53 -9.58 8.37
CA VAL A 135 -1.10 -8.23 7.99
C VAL A 135 0.41 -8.13 8.13
N LEU A 136 1.04 -7.68 7.06
CA LEU A 136 2.47 -7.38 7.05
C LEU A 136 2.65 -5.87 7.01
N VAL A 137 3.37 -5.34 7.97
CA VAL A 137 3.67 -3.92 8.06
C VAL A 137 5.10 -3.69 7.58
N VAL A 138 5.28 -2.87 6.56
CA VAL A 138 6.57 -2.64 5.92
C VAL A 138 7.06 -1.23 6.22
N HIS A 139 8.32 -1.13 6.59
CA HIS A 139 8.97 0.16 6.84
C HIS A 139 9.58 0.70 5.56
N ALA A 140 9.57 2.03 5.42
CA ALA A 140 10.37 2.67 4.39
C ALA A 140 11.85 2.46 4.71
N PRO A 141 12.72 2.37 3.68
CA PRO A 141 14.15 2.31 3.93
C PRO A 141 14.62 3.54 4.71
N ASP A 142 15.45 3.34 5.71
CA ASP A 142 16.02 4.41 6.52
C ASP A 142 17.24 4.99 5.81
N GLU A 143 17.22 6.29 5.52
CA GLU A 143 18.36 6.98 4.92
C GLU A 143 19.61 6.85 5.75
N ALA A 144 19.49 6.92 7.07
CA ALA A 144 20.64 6.78 7.98
C ALA A 144 21.27 5.40 7.85
N THR A 145 20.47 4.35 7.75
CA THR A 145 20.94 2.99 7.54
C THR A 145 21.67 2.86 6.20
N HIS A 146 21.09 3.46 5.16
CA HIS A 146 21.69 3.44 3.83
C HIS A 146 23.06 4.14 3.82
N VAL A 147 23.13 5.31 4.44
CA VAL A 147 24.39 6.07 4.56
C VAL A 147 25.43 5.28 5.34
N LYS A 148 25.06 4.65 6.43
CA LYS A 148 25.96 3.81 7.21
C LYS A 148 26.53 2.65 6.38
N ALA A 149 25.71 1.99 5.63
CA ALA A 149 26.13 0.89 4.78
C ALA A 149 27.15 1.36 3.73
N THR A 150 26.92 2.52 3.13
CA THR A 150 27.82 3.10 2.15
C THR A 150 29.16 3.47 2.80
N THR A 151 29.13 4.10 3.96
CA THR A 151 30.32 4.49 4.69
C THR A 151 31.13 3.26 5.12
N GLY A 152 30.44 2.24 5.61
CA GLY A 152 31.08 0.98 6.00
C GLY A 152 31.84 0.32 4.85
N SER A 153 31.27 0.34 3.67
CA SER A 153 31.92 -0.26 2.51
C SER A 153 33.18 0.50 2.07
N LYS A 154 33.25 1.81 2.34
CA LYS A 154 34.40 2.63 2.03
C LYS A 154 35.57 2.41 2.99
N SER A 155 35.24 2.14 4.24
CA SER A 155 36.29 1.94 5.25
C SER A 155 36.88 0.54 5.22
N GLY A 156 36.30 -0.36 4.50
CA GLY A 156 36.86 -1.68 4.26
C GLY A 156 37.79 -1.68 3.09
#